data_213f2b6cca70b12b29fd94eaeba24a37
#
_entry.id   213f2b6cca70b12b29fd94eaeba24a37
#
_cell.length_a   1.000
_cell.length_b   1.000
_cell.length_c   1.000
_cell.angle_alpha   90.00
_cell.angle_beta   90.00
_cell.angle_gamma   90.00
#
_symmetry.space_group_name_H-M   'P 1'
#
loop_
_entity.id
_entity.type
_entity.pdbx_description
1 polymer ?
#
loop_
_entity_poly.entity_id
_entity_poly.type
_entity_poly.pdbx_seq_one_letter_code
_entity_poly.pdbx_strand_id
1 'polypeptide(L)' 'MNNLGRNIAIWLIIGAALMALFNIF' A
#
# COMPACT_ATOMS: atom_id res chain seq x y z
N MET A 1 -7.65 -7.71 -18.79
CA MET A 1 -6.84 -7.07 -17.75
C MET A 1 -7.34 -7.46 -16.40
N ASN A 2 -6.49 -8.04 -15.65
CA ASN A 2 -6.88 -8.34 -14.29
C ASN A 2 -6.47 -7.19 -13.37
N ASN A 3 -7.15 -7.08 -12.26
CA ASN A 3 -6.89 -6.01 -11.30
C ASN A 3 -6.01 -6.46 -10.15
N LEU A 4 -5.42 -7.65 -10.27
CA LEU A 4 -4.63 -8.19 -9.19
C LEU A 4 -3.41 -7.32 -8.89
N GLY A 5 -2.66 -6.97 -9.92
CA GLY A 5 -1.50 -6.12 -9.75
C GLY A 5 -1.88 -4.75 -9.19
N ARG A 6 -2.95 -4.19 -9.70
CA ARG A 6 -3.42 -2.89 -9.24
C ARG A 6 -3.87 -2.96 -7.78
N ASN A 7 -4.55 -4.05 -7.42
CA ASN A 7 -5.00 -4.20 -6.05
C ASN A 7 -3.83 -4.30 -5.09
N ILE A 8 -2.81 -5.05 -5.46
CA ILE A 8 -1.62 -5.17 -4.65
C ILE A 8 -0.93 -3.82 -4.51
N ALA A 9 -0.83 -3.07 -5.60
CA ALA A 9 -0.19 -1.76 -5.56
C ALA A 9 -0.92 -0.81 -4.62
N ILE A 10 -2.24 -0.83 -4.64
CA ILE A 10 -3.05 0.01 -3.76
C ILE A 10 -2.77 -0.32 -2.30
N TRP A 11 -2.72 -1.60 -1.97
CA TRP A 11 -2.48 -2.01 -0.61
C TRP A 11 -1.06 -1.68 -0.16
N LEU A 12 -0.10 -1.78 -1.06
CA LEU A 12 1.27 -1.39 -0.75
C LEU A 12 1.35 0.10 -0.43
N ILE A 13 0.66 0.92 -1.19
CA ILE A 13 0.64 2.35 -0.95
C ILE A 13 -0.03 2.69 0.37
N ILE A 14 -1.16 2.04 0.65
CA ILE A 14 -1.88 2.27 1.90
C ILE A 14 -1.01 1.86 3.08
N GLY A 15 -0.37 0.70 3.00
CA GLY A 15 0.49 0.24 4.07
C GLY A 15 1.67 1.17 4.31
N ALA A 16 2.29 1.65 3.23
CA ALA A 16 3.40 2.59 3.36
C ALA A 16 2.95 3.90 4.00
N ALA A 17 1.77 4.38 3.62
CA ALA A 17 1.23 5.61 4.19
C ALA A 17 0.97 5.46 5.69
N LEU A 18 0.43 4.33 6.09
CA LEU A 18 0.18 4.08 7.50
C LEU A 18 1.47 3.99 8.29
N MET A 19 2.47 3.34 7.74
CA MET A 19 3.77 3.26 8.40
C MET A 19 4.39 4.64 8.56
N ALA A 20 4.29 5.47 7.54
CA ALA A 20 4.83 6.81 7.60
C ALA A 20 4.10 7.64 8.64
N LEU A 21 2.78 7.48 8.72
CA LEU A 21 1.98 8.22 9.69
C LEU A 21 2.34 7.84 11.11
N PHE A 22 2.57 6.56 11.34
CA PHE A 22 2.90 6.05 12.67
C PHE A 22 4.39 6.08 12.96
N ASN A 23 5.18 6.44 11.97
CA ASN A 23 6.64 6.49 12.13
C ASN A 23 7.19 5.14 12.57
N ILE A 24 6.68 4.07 11.96
CA ILE A 24 7.05 2.73 12.37
C ILE A 24 8.40 2.32 11.80
N PHE A 25 8.78 2.86 10.63
CA PHE A 25 10.01 2.44 9.99
C PHE A 25 10.96 3.62 9.66
#